data_6dcb2195ebf6e5ef0647d7531a1035ee
#
_entry.id   6dcb2195ebf6e5ef0647d7531a1035ee
#
_cell.length_a   1.000
_cell.length_b   1.000
_cell.length_c   1.000
_cell.angle_alpha   90.00
_cell.angle_beta   90.00
_cell.angle_gamma   90.00
#
_symmetry.space_group_name_H-M   'P 1'
#
loop_
_entity.id
_entity.type
_entity.pdbx_description
1 polymer ?
#
loop_
_entity_poly.entity_id
_entity_poly.type
_entity_poly.pdbx_seq_one_letter_code
_entity_poly.pdbx_strand_id
1 'polypeptide(L)'
;MCIRDRYCKSLCADPNAMPEDFWSNSSGNAIVRRFIDKADVQTKNEIERLIAGECIEKEISLELTYDELDKSIENLWSVLFTTGYLTHQGRTESGKYRLTIPNREIKNLFIKKIREWFSDVSRNDGKKLEEFSNAFLEKDPEKIEQIFGDYLWNTISIRDTAAAKEKKENFYHGILLGLLGYKATWLTKSNAESGTGYSDILVEVPDNRTGIVIELKYAENGDMDAACAKALEQIEEKDYVDRLRQDGMRNFIKYGIACFKKDCKVVVGE
;
A
#
# COMPACT_ATOMS: atom_id res chain seq x y z
N MET A 1 6.28 28.00 7.22
CA MET A 1 7.17 27.92 6.04
C MET A 1 6.50 27.00 5.03
N CYS A 2 6.22 27.47 3.84
CA CYS A 2 5.52 26.71 2.79
C CYS A 2 6.41 25.56 2.28
N ILE A 3 5.82 24.44 1.91
CA ILE A 3 6.55 23.27 1.37
C ILE A 3 7.27 23.62 0.09
N ARG A 4 6.64 24.43 -0.77
CA ARG A 4 7.26 24.98 -1.95
C ARG A 4 8.57 25.74 -1.64
N ASP A 5 8.62 26.43 -0.49
CA ASP A 5 9.82 27.17 -0.08
C ASP A 5 10.95 26.22 0.33
N ARG A 6 10.64 25.06 0.93
CA ARG A 6 11.66 24.04 1.25
C ARG A 6 12.23 23.41 0.00
N TYR A 7 11.38 23.04 -0.96
CA TYR A 7 11.82 22.50 -2.25
C TYR A 7 12.68 23.51 -3.01
N CYS A 8 12.26 24.75 -3.11
CA CYS A 8 13.04 25.81 -3.75
C CYS A 8 14.39 26.03 -3.05
N LYS A 9 14.43 25.99 -1.71
CA LYS A 9 15.68 26.10 -0.95
C LYS A 9 16.62 24.94 -1.20
N SER A 10 16.10 23.71 -1.28
CA SER A 10 16.89 22.51 -1.59
C SER A 10 17.52 22.63 -2.98
N LEU A 11 16.74 23.02 -3.99
CA LEU A 11 17.24 23.25 -5.36
C LEU A 11 18.24 24.41 -5.46
N CYS A 12 18.07 25.45 -4.64
CA CYS A 12 19.04 26.57 -4.60
C CYS A 12 20.36 26.15 -3.93
N ALA A 13 20.31 25.20 -3.00
CA ALA A 13 21.50 24.68 -2.34
C ALA A 13 22.24 23.64 -3.19
N ASP A 14 21.50 22.80 -3.91
CA ASP A 14 22.03 21.80 -4.83
C ASP A 14 21.08 21.68 -6.06
N PRO A 15 21.50 22.19 -7.24
CA PRO A 15 20.71 22.11 -8.46
C PRO A 15 20.41 20.68 -8.92
N ASN A 16 21.16 19.67 -8.45
CA ASN A 16 20.95 18.26 -8.75
C ASN A 16 20.20 17.53 -7.62
N ALA A 17 19.70 18.26 -6.62
CA ALA A 17 18.95 17.64 -5.52
C ALA A 17 17.76 16.84 -6.04
N MET A 18 17.68 15.58 -5.66
CA MET A 18 16.52 14.74 -5.97
C MET A 18 15.30 15.23 -5.19
N PRO A 19 14.09 15.14 -5.79
CA PRO A 19 12.86 15.52 -5.10
C PRO A 19 12.68 14.67 -3.83
N GLU A 20 12.58 15.34 -2.67
CA GLU A 20 12.35 14.71 -1.37
C GLU A 20 10.90 14.91 -0.89
N ASP A 21 10.44 14.04 -0.02
CA ASP A 21 9.11 14.12 0.61
C ASP A 21 9.11 15.16 1.75
N PHE A 22 8.71 16.38 1.46
CA PHE A 22 8.70 17.49 2.44
C PHE A 22 7.47 17.49 3.37
N TRP A 23 6.40 16.77 3.00
CA TRP A 23 5.18 16.63 3.80
C TRP A 23 5.29 15.56 4.88
N SER A 24 6.15 14.58 4.71
CA SER A 24 6.25 13.42 5.60
C SER A 24 6.57 13.77 7.06
N ASN A 25 7.20 14.91 7.29
CA ASN A 25 7.64 15.39 8.61
C ASN A 25 6.86 16.60 9.13
N SER A 26 5.71 16.94 8.55
CA SER A 26 4.87 18.04 9.05
C SER A 26 3.87 17.54 10.10
N SER A 27 3.56 18.40 11.09
CA SER A 27 2.59 18.10 12.17
C SER A 27 1.17 17.78 11.67
N GLY A 28 0.85 18.11 10.41
CA GLY A 28 -0.47 17.87 9.79
C GLY A 28 -0.79 16.40 9.50
N ASN A 29 0.19 15.51 9.54
CA ASN A 29 -0.02 14.10 9.20
C ASN A 29 -0.92 13.33 10.20
N ALA A 30 -1.16 13.89 11.39
CA ALA A 30 -2.09 13.34 12.37
C ALA A 30 -3.53 13.32 11.86
N ILE A 31 -3.93 14.25 10.98
CA ILE A 31 -5.29 14.29 10.43
C ILE A 31 -5.55 13.10 9.49
N VAL A 32 -4.58 12.74 8.67
CA VAL A 32 -4.67 11.57 7.77
C VAL A 32 -4.80 10.29 8.60
N ARG A 33 -4.05 10.18 9.71
CA ARG A 33 -4.15 9.03 10.61
C ARG A 33 -5.53 8.95 11.24
N ARG A 34 -6.05 10.05 11.82
CA ARG A 34 -7.41 10.11 12.38
C ARG A 34 -8.48 9.72 11.37
N PHE A 35 -8.32 10.17 10.13
CA PHE A 35 -9.23 9.84 9.05
C PHE A 35 -9.25 8.33 8.76
N ILE A 36 -8.08 7.70 8.69
CA ILE A 36 -7.97 6.25 8.46
C ILE A 36 -8.53 5.46 9.64
N ASP A 37 -8.27 5.89 10.88
CA ASP A 37 -8.77 5.24 12.10
C ASP A 37 -10.31 5.25 12.19
N LYS A 38 -10.95 6.32 11.70
CA LYS A 38 -12.42 6.48 11.70
C LYS A 38 -13.09 5.94 10.43
N ALA A 39 -12.30 5.55 9.43
CA ALA A 39 -12.82 5.11 8.16
C ALA A 39 -13.64 3.82 8.30
N ASP A 40 -14.92 3.88 7.92
CA ASP A 40 -15.76 2.71 7.71
C ASP A 40 -15.40 2.01 6.39
N VAL A 41 -16.10 0.93 6.08
CA VAL A 41 -15.88 0.13 4.87
C VAL A 41 -16.03 0.98 3.60
N GLN A 42 -17.02 1.88 3.56
CA GLN A 42 -17.26 2.73 2.39
C GLN A 42 -16.12 3.75 2.22
N THR A 43 -15.70 4.38 3.30
CA THR A 43 -14.61 5.35 3.30
C THR A 43 -13.28 4.71 2.90
N LYS A 44 -13.01 3.49 3.37
CA LYS A 44 -11.82 2.73 2.95
C LYS A 44 -11.80 2.49 1.44
N ASN A 45 -12.93 2.11 0.84
CA ASN A 45 -13.06 1.97 -0.62
C ASN A 45 -12.76 3.28 -1.35
N GLU A 46 -13.23 4.39 -0.82
CA GLU A 46 -13.02 5.71 -1.41
C GLU A 46 -11.55 6.13 -1.33
N ILE A 47 -10.86 5.80 -0.22
CA ILE A 47 -9.41 6.01 -0.09
C ILE A 47 -8.65 5.17 -1.13
N GLU A 48 -9.03 3.91 -1.32
CA GLU A 48 -8.42 3.03 -2.33
C GLU A 48 -8.56 3.60 -3.74
N ARG A 49 -9.75 4.07 -4.09
CA ARG A 49 -10.02 4.72 -5.37
C ARG A 49 -9.14 5.96 -5.57
N LEU A 50 -9.00 6.79 -4.56
CA LEU A 50 -8.11 7.94 -4.59
C LEU A 50 -6.64 7.55 -4.79
N ILE A 51 -6.15 6.51 -4.10
CA ILE A 51 -4.79 5.98 -4.25
C ILE A 51 -4.60 5.40 -5.65
N ALA A 52 -5.63 4.77 -6.21
CA ALA A 52 -5.65 4.29 -7.59
C ALA A 52 -5.63 5.45 -8.61
N GLY A 53 -5.85 6.70 -8.16
CA GLY A 53 -5.86 7.90 -9.00
C GLY A 53 -7.22 8.20 -9.60
N GLU A 54 -8.28 7.60 -9.06
CA GLU A 54 -9.67 7.92 -9.39
C GLU A 54 -10.14 9.16 -8.63
N CYS A 55 -11.26 9.73 -9.08
CA CYS A 55 -11.99 10.76 -8.35
C CYS A 55 -13.10 10.15 -7.52
N ILE A 56 -13.37 10.74 -6.37
CA ILE A 56 -14.58 10.48 -5.57
C ILE A 56 -15.43 11.75 -5.50
N GLU A 57 -16.74 11.59 -5.33
CA GLU A 57 -17.66 12.71 -5.24
C GLU A 57 -18.10 12.94 -3.79
N LYS A 58 -17.81 14.13 -3.25
CA LYS A 58 -18.12 14.51 -1.87
C LYS A 58 -18.72 15.89 -1.77
N GLU A 59 -19.63 16.05 -0.80
CA GLU A 59 -20.01 17.36 -0.31
C GLU A 59 -18.92 17.88 0.60
N ILE A 60 -18.51 19.13 0.40
CA ILE A 60 -17.42 19.75 1.15
C ILE A 60 -17.95 20.99 1.85
N SER A 61 -17.82 21.03 3.15
CA SER A 61 -18.03 22.21 3.96
C SER A 61 -16.72 22.98 4.12
N LEU A 62 -16.72 24.24 3.70
CA LEU A 62 -15.54 25.12 3.80
C LEU A 62 -15.50 25.87 5.14
N GLU A 63 -16.58 25.86 5.90
CA GLU A 63 -16.79 26.65 7.14
C GLU A 63 -16.88 25.74 8.37
N LEU A 64 -15.96 24.76 8.50
CA LEU A 64 -15.93 23.89 9.67
C LEU A 64 -15.18 24.54 10.82
N THR A 65 -15.81 24.53 12.00
CA THR A 65 -15.17 24.89 13.26
C THR A 65 -14.31 23.74 13.80
N TYR A 66 -13.35 24.06 14.68
CA TYR A 66 -12.44 23.06 15.26
C TYR A 66 -13.18 21.94 15.99
N ASP A 67 -14.31 22.27 16.65
CA ASP A 67 -15.13 21.31 17.40
C ASP A 67 -15.99 20.39 16.52
N GLU A 68 -16.10 20.70 15.24
CA GLU A 68 -16.85 19.91 14.26
C GLU A 68 -16.00 18.91 13.47
N LEU A 69 -14.67 19.08 13.50
CA LEU A 69 -13.75 18.28 12.69
C LEU A 69 -13.92 16.76 12.91
N ASP A 70 -14.15 16.37 14.15
CA ASP A 70 -14.21 14.97 14.56
C ASP A 70 -15.62 14.39 14.67
N LYS A 71 -16.66 15.18 14.35
CA LYS A 71 -18.07 14.76 14.53
C LYS A 71 -18.54 13.78 13.46
N SER A 72 -18.00 13.86 12.24
CA SER A 72 -18.37 12.96 11.15
C SER A 72 -17.20 12.69 10.22
N ILE A 73 -17.32 11.62 9.44
CA ILE A 73 -16.34 11.29 8.40
C ILE A 73 -16.39 12.30 7.24
N GLU A 74 -17.55 12.88 6.95
CA GLU A 74 -17.75 13.93 5.95
C GLU A 74 -16.98 15.21 6.30
N ASN A 75 -16.95 15.56 7.59
CA ASN A 75 -16.16 16.69 8.07
C ASN A 75 -14.66 16.43 7.86
N LEU A 76 -14.19 15.21 8.09
CA LEU A 76 -12.80 14.85 7.84
C LEU A 76 -12.43 14.94 6.35
N TRP A 77 -13.32 14.57 5.44
CA TRP A 77 -13.13 14.79 4.00
C TRP A 77 -12.94 16.29 3.68
N SER A 78 -13.76 17.12 4.30
CA SER A 78 -13.68 18.60 4.14
C SER A 78 -12.36 19.14 4.66
N VAL A 79 -11.87 18.62 5.80
CA VAL A 79 -10.56 19.00 6.35
C VAL A 79 -9.41 18.56 5.45
N LEU A 80 -9.43 17.34 4.95
CA LEU A 80 -8.39 16.86 4.01
C LEU A 80 -8.34 17.72 2.74
N PHE A 81 -9.49 18.21 2.27
CA PHE A 81 -9.56 19.11 1.14
C PHE A 81 -9.02 20.50 1.48
N THR A 82 -9.49 21.13 2.56
CA THR A 82 -9.10 22.51 2.96
C THR A 82 -7.63 22.60 3.38
N THR A 83 -7.07 21.53 3.91
CA THR A 83 -5.65 21.44 4.28
C THR A 83 -4.71 21.01 3.15
N GLY A 84 -5.25 20.70 1.95
CA GLY A 84 -4.47 20.41 0.75
C GLY A 84 -4.01 18.95 0.62
N TYR A 85 -4.51 18.04 1.45
CA TYR A 85 -4.31 16.58 1.23
C TYR A 85 -5.15 16.06 0.08
N LEU A 86 -6.23 16.74 -0.26
CA LEU A 86 -7.02 16.47 -1.45
C LEU A 86 -7.15 17.74 -2.29
N THR A 87 -7.36 17.57 -3.57
CA THR A 87 -7.74 18.63 -4.51
C THR A 87 -8.97 18.21 -5.30
N HIS A 88 -9.49 19.05 -6.20
CA HIS A 88 -10.65 18.70 -7.00
C HIS A 88 -10.40 18.88 -8.50
N GLN A 89 -11.11 18.12 -9.31
CA GLN A 89 -11.17 18.17 -10.78
C GLN A 89 -12.51 18.74 -11.28
N GLY A 90 -13.11 19.66 -10.53
CA GLY A 90 -14.41 20.26 -10.83
C GLY A 90 -15.51 19.82 -9.87
N ARG A 91 -16.74 20.22 -10.19
CA ARG A 91 -17.95 19.86 -9.45
C ARG A 91 -18.91 19.07 -10.36
N THR A 92 -19.74 18.26 -9.72
CA THR A 92 -20.87 17.60 -10.37
C THR A 92 -22.02 18.58 -10.59
N GLU A 93 -23.02 18.21 -11.41
CA GLU A 93 -24.25 18.98 -11.56
C GLU A 93 -25.02 19.12 -10.23
N SER A 94 -24.88 18.15 -9.34
CA SER A 94 -25.43 18.20 -7.97
C SER A 94 -24.62 19.05 -6.97
N GLY A 95 -23.54 19.72 -7.43
CA GLY A 95 -22.70 20.59 -6.60
C GLY A 95 -21.62 19.89 -5.78
N LYS A 96 -21.50 18.56 -5.83
CA LYS A 96 -20.44 17.80 -5.15
C LYS A 96 -19.08 18.03 -5.79
N TYR A 97 -18.03 18.06 -4.98
CA TYR A 97 -16.66 18.14 -5.49
C TYR A 97 -16.15 16.77 -5.94
N ARG A 98 -15.50 16.72 -7.10
CA ARG A 98 -14.79 15.54 -7.59
C ARG A 98 -13.36 15.59 -7.05
N LEU A 99 -13.18 14.96 -5.88
CA LEU A 99 -11.91 14.98 -5.16
C LEU A 99 -10.90 13.99 -5.74
N THR A 100 -9.62 14.36 -5.68
CA THR A 100 -8.49 13.51 -6.07
C THR A 100 -7.26 13.84 -5.21
N ILE A 101 -6.27 12.93 -5.18
CA ILE A 101 -4.97 13.19 -4.55
C ILE A 101 -4.14 14.12 -5.44
N PRO A 102 -3.58 15.24 -4.91
CA PRO A 102 -2.96 16.27 -5.71
C PRO A 102 -1.63 15.85 -6.36
N ASN A 103 -0.86 14.99 -5.72
CA ASN A 103 0.49 14.64 -6.17
C ASN A 103 0.99 13.32 -5.56
N ARG A 104 2.17 12.88 -6.04
CA ARG A 104 2.80 11.62 -5.60
C ARG A 104 3.20 11.61 -4.13
N GLU A 105 3.66 12.75 -3.58
CA GLU A 105 4.05 12.86 -2.18
C GLU A 105 2.88 12.58 -1.24
N ILE A 106 1.72 13.21 -1.49
CA ILE A 106 0.50 12.97 -0.71
C ILE A 106 0.01 11.52 -0.90
N LYS A 107 0.11 10.98 -2.10
CA LYS A 107 -0.22 9.57 -2.34
C LYS A 107 0.64 8.64 -1.46
N ASN A 108 1.95 8.85 -1.45
CA ASN A 108 2.88 8.07 -0.63
C ASN A 108 2.58 8.21 0.86
N LEU A 109 2.17 9.41 1.29
CA LEU A 109 1.76 9.66 2.66
C LEU A 109 0.52 8.82 3.05
N PHE A 110 -0.52 8.79 2.21
CA PHE A 110 -1.70 7.94 2.45
C PHE A 110 -1.31 6.47 2.53
N ILE A 111 -0.52 5.97 1.59
CA ILE A 111 -0.03 4.59 1.59
C ILE A 111 0.75 4.27 2.87
N LYS A 112 1.66 5.17 3.28
CA LYS A 112 2.43 5.02 4.52
C LYS A 112 1.52 4.96 5.76
N LYS A 113 0.52 5.84 5.86
CA LYS A 113 -0.40 5.88 7.00
C LYS A 113 -1.34 4.68 7.05
N ILE A 114 -1.76 4.16 5.91
CA ILE A 114 -2.52 2.91 5.82
C ILE A 114 -1.66 1.73 6.31
N ARG A 115 -0.38 1.67 5.91
CA ARG A 115 0.55 0.64 6.39
C ARG A 115 0.74 0.70 7.91
N GLU A 116 0.94 1.90 8.45
CA GLU A 116 1.06 2.10 9.90
C GLU A 116 -0.21 1.65 10.63
N TRP A 117 -1.40 2.04 10.13
CA TRP A 117 -2.68 1.60 10.68
C TRP A 117 -2.84 0.09 10.61
N PHE A 118 -2.52 -0.51 9.47
CA PHE A 118 -2.59 -1.95 9.28
C PHE A 118 -1.63 -2.70 10.21
N SER A 119 -0.41 -2.19 10.39
CA SER A 119 0.55 -2.73 11.36
C SER A 119 0.03 -2.66 12.80
N ASP A 120 -0.66 -1.60 13.18
CA ASP A 120 -1.22 -1.45 14.54
C ASP A 120 -2.42 -2.37 14.77
N VAL A 121 -3.31 -2.53 13.78
CA VAL A 121 -4.41 -3.51 13.80
C VAL A 121 -3.85 -4.93 13.89
N SER A 122 -2.81 -5.20 13.12
CA SER A 122 -2.14 -6.49 13.09
C SER A 122 -1.41 -6.83 14.38
N ARG A 123 -0.89 -5.84 15.13
CA ARG A 123 -0.25 -6.09 16.44
C ARG A 123 -1.20 -6.70 17.47
N ASN A 124 -2.49 -6.46 17.35
CA ASN A 124 -3.50 -7.11 18.20
C ASN A 124 -3.75 -8.57 17.79
N ASP A 125 -3.29 -8.99 16.63
CA ASP A 125 -3.49 -10.33 16.04
C ASP A 125 -2.15 -11.11 15.93
N GLY A 126 -1.25 -10.85 16.89
CA GLY A 126 0.14 -11.31 16.85
C GLY A 126 0.34 -12.80 16.56
N LYS A 127 -0.56 -13.67 17.08
CA LYS A 127 -0.49 -15.10 16.83
C LYS A 127 -0.77 -15.43 15.35
N LYS A 128 -1.80 -14.81 14.76
CA LYS A 128 -2.18 -15.03 13.35
C LYS A 128 -1.10 -14.54 12.39
N LEU A 129 -0.44 -13.42 12.72
CA LEU A 129 0.67 -12.90 11.93
C LEU A 129 1.94 -13.73 12.07
N GLU A 130 2.15 -14.32 13.25
CA GLU A 130 3.23 -15.28 13.41
C GLU A 130 3.00 -16.54 12.58
N GLU A 131 1.78 -17.09 12.61
CA GLU A 131 1.36 -18.20 11.75
C GLU A 131 1.51 -17.85 10.28
N PHE A 132 1.13 -16.63 9.86
CA PHE A 132 1.29 -16.15 8.49
C PHE A 132 2.75 -16.12 8.05
N SER A 133 3.62 -15.52 8.87
CA SER A 133 5.04 -15.45 8.56
C SER A 133 5.70 -16.85 8.52
N ASN A 134 5.33 -17.72 9.46
CA ASN A 134 5.86 -19.09 9.49
C ASN A 134 5.43 -19.90 8.25
N ALA A 135 4.20 -19.72 7.75
CA ALA A 135 3.72 -20.37 6.54
C ALA A 135 4.60 -20.09 5.31
N PHE A 136 5.21 -18.89 5.22
CA PHE A 136 6.20 -18.60 4.17
C PHE A 136 7.50 -19.40 4.31
N LEU A 137 7.94 -19.67 5.54
CA LEU A 137 9.13 -20.51 5.77
C LEU A 137 8.84 -21.99 5.59
N GLU A 138 7.64 -22.41 5.93
CA GLU A 138 7.18 -23.81 5.86
C GLU A 138 6.76 -24.22 4.43
N LYS A 139 6.72 -23.26 3.50
CA LYS A 139 6.24 -23.44 2.12
C LYS A 139 4.80 -23.95 2.07
N ASP A 140 3.94 -23.37 2.90
CA ASP A 140 2.51 -23.69 2.98
C ASP A 140 1.67 -22.62 2.27
N PRO A 141 1.46 -22.72 0.95
CA PRO A 141 0.70 -21.75 0.18
C PRO A 141 -0.77 -21.70 0.59
N GLU A 142 -1.37 -22.81 0.99
CA GLU A 142 -2.78 -22.87 1.41
C GLU A 142 -3.00 -22.04 2.68
N LYS A 143 -2.08 -22.16 3.64
CA LYS A 143 -2.11 -21.37 4.87
C LYS A 143 -1.91 -19.88 4.60
N ILE A 144 -1.01 -19.52 3.68
CA ILE A 144 -0.81 -18.13 3.26
C ILE A 144 -2.09 -17.59 2.62
N GLU A 145 -2.70 -18.32 1.68
CA GLU A 145 -3.95 -17.95 1.02
C GLU A 145 -5.07 -17.71 2.05
N GLN A 146 -5.25 -18.66 2.98
CA GLN A 146 -6.29 -18.58 4.01
C GLN A 146 -6.12 -17.30 4.84
N ILE A 147 -4.93 -17.07 5.40
CA ILE A 147 -4.70 -15.95 6.31
C ILE A 147 -4.75 -14.62 5.54
N PHE A 148 -4.12 -14.55 4.37
CA PHE A 148 -4.14 -13.34 3.54
C PHE A 148 -5.54 -13.03 3.02
N GLY A 149 -6.27 -14.04 2.55
CA GLY A 149 -7.67 -13.91 2.14
C GLY A 149 -8.56 -13.40 3.28
N ASP A 150 -8.42 -13.91 4.49
CA ASP A 150 -9.13 -13.42 5.68
C ASP A 150 -8.87 -11.94 5.93
N TYR A 151 -7.60 -11.49 5.80
CA TYR A 151 -7.26 -10.07 5.90
C TYR A 151 -7.88 -9.25 4.80
N LEU A 152 -7.85 -9.72 3.57
CA LEU A 152 -8.51 -9.05 2.44
C LEU A 152 -10.02 -8.94 2.66
N TRP A 153 -10.68 -10.01 3.13
CA TRP A 153 -12.12 -10.01 3.41
C TRP A 153 -12.54 -9.05 4.52
N ASN A 154 -11.80 -9.06 5.62
CA ASN A 154 -12.18 -8.30 6.82
C ASN A 154 -11.72 -6.85 6.78
N THR A 155 -10.71 -6.53 5.98
CA THR A 155 -10.05 -5.22 6.01
C THR A 155 -10.37 -4.37 4.79
N ILE A 156 -10.75 -4.99 3.66
CA ILE A 156 -10.85 -4.33 2.37
C ILE A 156 -12.20 -4.62 1.74
N SER A 157 -12.86 -3.57 1.30
CA SER A 157 -14.02 -3.67 0.43
C SER A 157 -13.62 -3.28 -0.99
N ILE A 158 -12.99 -4.20 -1.70
CA ILE A 158 -12.61 -3.98 -3.10
C ILE A 158 -13.87 -4.07 -3.95
N ARG A 159 -14.31 -2.95 -4.52
CA ARG A 159 -15.19 -2.95 -5.67
C ARG A 159 -14.35 -3.06 -6.94
N ASP A 160 -14.91 -3.63 -8.00
CA ASP A 160 -14.34 -3.56 -9.34
C ASP A 160 -14.20 -2.08 -9.72
N THR A 161 -13.01 -1.53 -9.51
CA THR A 161 -12.71 -0.18 -9.92
C THR A 161 -12.08 -0.22 -11.31
N ALA A 162 -12.39 0.77 -12.15
CA ALA A 162 -11.76 0.96 -13.45
C ALA A 162 -10.26 1.35 -13.36
N ALA A 163 -9.64 1.12 -12.20
CA ALA A 163 -8.23 1.43 -11.98
C ALA A 163 -7.32 0.53 -12.83
N ALA A 164 -6.25 1.10 -13.37
CA ALA A 164 -5.25 0.35 -14.12
C ALA A 164 -4.64 -0.77 -13.26
N LYS A 165 -4.32 -1.90 -13.90
CA LYS A 165 -3.78 -3.12 -13.28
C LYS A 165 -2.62 -2.86 -12.31
N GLU A 166 -1.63 -2.07 -12.73
CA GLU A 166 -0.46 -1.73 -11.91
C GLU A 166 -0.83 -1.02 -10.60
N LYS A 167 -1.91 -0.24 -10.60
CA LYS A 167 -2.38 0.46 -9.40
C LYS A 167 -3.03 -0.51 -8.41
N LYS A 168 -3.69 -1.55 -8.91
CA LYS A 168 -4.26 -2.63 -8.09
C LYS A 168 -3.14 -3.48 -7.49
N GLU A 169 -2.14 -3.85 -8.26
CA GLU A 169 -0.97 -4.60 -7.78
C GLU A 169 -0.27 -3.86 -6.63
N ASN A 170 0.00 -2.56 -6.78
CA ASN A 170 0.61 -1.72 -5.76
C ASN A 170 -0.15 -1.70 -4.43
N PHE A 171 -1.47 -1.80 -4.49
CA PHE A 171 -2.32 -1.82 -3.31
C PHE A 171 -2.14 -3.13 -2.51
N TYR A 172 -2.28 -4.29 -3.14
CA TYR A 172 -2.08 -5.59 -2.48
C TYR A 172 -0.64 -5.78 -2.01
N HIS A 173 0.32 -5.32 -2.80
CA HIS A 173 1.72 -5.28 -2.44
C HIS A 173 1.95 -4.50 -1.13
N GLY A 174 1.32 -3.33 -0.98
CA GLY A 174 1.42 -2.52 0.24
C GLY A 174 0.87 -3.23 1.47
N ILE A 175 -0.24 -3.97 1.34
CA ILE A 175 -0.83 -4.76 2.43
C ILE A 175 0.12 -5.90 2.81
N LEU A 176 0.55 -6.69 1.83
CA LEU A 176 1.43 -7.84 2.06
C LEU A 176 2.74 -7.41 2.71
N LEU A 177 3.33 -6.32 2.24
CA LEU A 177 4.53 -5.72 2.85
C LEU A 177 4.30 -5.32 4.31
N GLY A 178 3.12 -4.77 4.62
CA GLY A 178 2.73 -4.41 6.01
C GLY A 178 2.59 -5.62 6.91
N LEU A 179 1.99 -6.72 6.42
CA LEU A 179 1.85 -7.98 7.17
C LEU A 179 3.21 -8.63 7.44
N LEU A 180 4.06 -8.74 6.44
CA LEU A 180 5.39 -9.34 6.55
C LEU A 180 6.34 -8.51 7.43
N GLY A 181 6.15 -7.18 7.46
CA GLY A 181 6.89 -6.27 8.32
C GLY A 181 6.59 -6.41 9.82
N TYR A 182 5.65 -7.28 10.22
CA TYR A 182 5.37 -7.59 11.62
C TYR A 182 6.55 -8.28 12.32
N LYS A 183 7.26 -9.18 11.64
CA LYS A 183 8.44 -9.88 12.18
C LYS A 183 9.63 -8.91 12.22
N ALA A 184 9.92 -8.36 13.39
CA ALA A 184 11.02 -7.41 13.57
C ALA A 184 12.41 -8.00 13.22
N THR A 185 12.55 -9.32 13.23
CA THR A 185 13.77 -10.06 12.84
C THR A 185 13.90 -10.26 11.34
N TRP A 186 12.86 -9.95 10.56
CA TRP A 186 12.88 -10.06 9.10
C TRP A 186 13.21 -8.72 8.47
N LEU A 187 14.11 -8.72 7.51
CA LEU A 187 14.41 -7.54 6.70
C LEU A 187 13.57 -7.59 5.43
N THR A 188 12.44 -6.91 5.46
CA THR A 188 11.50 -6.86 4.33
C THR A 188 11.77 -5.63 3.49
N LYS A 189 12.12 -5.83 2.23
CA LYS A 189 12.44 -4.78 1.26
C LYS A 189 11.44 -4.83 0.11
N SER A 190 10.96 -3.67 -0.33
CA SER A 190 10.23 -3.51 -1.58
C SER A 190 11.19 -3.07 -2.66
N ASN A 191 11.21 -3.73 -3.81
CA ASN A 191 12.08 -3.32 -4.91
C ASN A 191 11.47 -2.12 -5.63
N ALA A 192 11.99 -0.92 -5.33
CA ALA A 192 11.45 0.36 -5.76
C ALA A 192 12.08 0.91 -7.06
N GLU A 193 13.03 0.21 -7.69
CA GLU A 193 13.91 0.80 -8.71
C GLU A 193 13.44 0.71 -10.16
N SER A 194 12.36 0.00 -10.47
CA SER A 194 11.82 0.03 -11.84
C SER A 194 10.62 0.98 -11.92
N GLY A 195 10.74 2.08 -12.63
CA GLY A 195 9.80 3.22 -12.73
C GLY A 195 8.35 2.93 -13.13
N THR A 196 7.89 1.70 -13.10
CA THR A 196 6.56 1.26 -13.56
C THR A 196 5.72 0.51 -12.50
N GLY A 197 6.17 0.36 -11.27
CA GLY A 197 5.35 -0.28 -10.21
C GLY A 197 6.17 -1.02 -9.16
N TYR A 198 5.57 -1.19 -7.98
CA TYR A 198 6.13 -1.97 -6.87
C TYR A 198 5.48 -3.35 -6.89
N SER A 199 6.07 -4.33 -7.53
CA SER A 199 5.49 -5.66 -7.55
C SER A 199 6.25 -6.70 -6.72
N ASP A 200 7.51 -6.42 -6.39
CA ASP A 200 8.39 -7.41 -5.80
C ASP A 200 8.67 -7.13 -4.32
N ILE A 201 8.58 -8.16 -3.48
CA ILE A 201 8.97 -8.13 -2.08
C ILE A 201 10.11 -9.10 -1.86
N LEU A 202 11.21 -8.59 -1.32
CA LEU A 202 12.34 -9.39 -0.88
C LEU A 202 12.34 -9.46 0.63
N VAL A 203 12.42 -10.66 1.19
CA VAL A 203 12.49 -10.88 2.63
C VAL A 203 13.77 -11.64 2.95
N GLU A 204 14.58 -11.08 3.83
CA GLU A 204 15.75 -11.74 4.40
C GLU A 204 15.39 -12.23 5.81
N VAL A 205 15.61 -13.51 6.06
CA VAL A 205 15.44 -14.16 7.35
C VAL A 205 16.83 -14.58 7.86
N PRO A 206 17.50 -13.72 8.64
CA PRO A 206 18.89 -13.95 9.02
C PRO A 206 19.12 -15.22 9.84
N ASP A 207 18.17 -15.58 10.71
CA ASP A 207 18.31 -16.69 11.66
C ASP A 207 18.61 -18.03 10.98
N ASN A 208 18.00 -18.29 9.82
CA ASN A 208 18.19 -19.50 9.03
C ASN A 208 18.81 -19.25 7.66
N ARG A 209 19.24 -18.02 7.39
CA ARG A 209 19.79 -17.55 6.11
C ARG A 209 18.87 -17.85 4.92
N THR A 210 17.59 -17.66 5.10
CA THR A 210 16.60 -17.86 4.03
C THR A 210 16.22 -16.52 3.42
N GLY A 211 16.31 -16.45 2.10
CA GLY A 211 15.78 -15.36 1.29
C GLY A 211 14.45 -15.77 0.68
N ILE A 212 13.43 -14.93 0.80
CA ILE A 212 12.14 -15.16 0.18
C ILE A 212 11.91 -14.08 -0.87
N VAL A 213 11.54 -14.47 -2.06
CA VAL A 213 11.16 -13.59 -3.17
C VAL A 213 9.66 -13.74 -3.40
N ILE A 214 8.94 -12.65 -3.40
CA ILE A 214 7.50 -12.64 -3.64
C ILE A 214 7.20 -11.67 -4.77
N GLU A 215 6.64 -12.18 -5.84
CA GLU A 215 6.07 -11.38 -6.92
C GLU A 215 4.55 -11.42 -6.84
N LEU A 216 3.92 -10.24 -6.89
CA LEU A 216 2.48 -10.11 -6.80
C LEU A 216 1.89 -9.59 -8.10
N LYS A 217 0.80 -10.23 -8.56
CA LYS A 217 0.04 -9.84 -9.76
C LYS A 217 -1.44 -9.65 -9.45
N TYR A 218 -2.08 -8.73 -10.17
CA TYR A 218 -3.53 -8.62 -10.19
C TYR A 218 -4.09 -9.40 -11.39
N ALA A 219 -4.97 -10.37 -11.13
CA ALA A 219 -5.61 -11.19 -12.15
C ALA A 219 -6.84 -10.47 -12.72
N GLU A 220 -6.68 -9.63 -13.76
CA GLU A 220 -7.76 -8.79 -14.32
C GLU A 220 -9.02 -9.57 -14.71
N ASN A 221 -8.83 -10.78 -15.22
CA ASN A 221 -9.94 -11.64 -15.67
C ASN A 221 -10.30 -12.73 -14.64
N GLY A 222 -9.74 -12.66 -13.42
CA GLY A 222 -9.92 -13.68 -12.39
C GLY A 222 -9.12 -14.97 -12.60
N ASP A 223 -8.29 -15.05 -13.65
CA ASP A 223 -7.38 -16.18 -13.89
C ASP A 223 -6.13 -16.04 -13.00
N MET A 224 -6.27 -16.48 -11.77
CA MET A 224 -5.20 -16.40 -10.77
C MET A 224 -4.09 -17.40 -11.04
N ASP A 225 -4.38 -18.54 -11.69
CA ASP A 225 -3.35 -19.52 -12.07
C ASP A 225 -2.38 -18.93 -13.08
N ALA A 226 -2.89 -18.35 -14.15
CA ALA A 226 -2.05 -17.70 -15.15
C ALA A 226 -1.28 -16.50 -14.57
N ALA A 227 -1.87 -15.77 -13.61
CA ALA A 227 -1.21 -14.66 -12.95
C ALA A 227 -0.07 -15.12 -12.03
N CYS A 228 -0.25 -16.21 -11.27
CA CYS A 228 0.81 -16.82 -10.46
C CYS A 228 1.97 -17.35 -11.33
N ALA A 229 1.65 -18.02 -12.44
CA ALA A 229 2.66 -18.50 -13.36
C ALA A 229 3.54 -17.35 -13.91
N LYS A 230 2.90 -16.25 -14.34
CA LYS A 230 3.62 -15.04 -14.78
C LYS A 230 4.44 -14.39 -13.67
N ALA A 231 3.97 -14.44 -12.44
CA ALA A 231 4.73 -13.94 -11.31
C ALA A 231 6.01 -14.74 -11.08
N LEU A 232 5.93 -16.06 -11.13
CA LEU A 232 7.10 -16.94 -11.00
C LEU A 232 8.07 -16.77 -12.17
N GLU A 233 7.57 -16.69 -13.40
CA GLU A 233 8.40 -16.41 -14.58
C GLU A 233 9.18 -15.09 -14.44
N GLN A 234 8.54 -14.05 -13.95
CA GLN A 234 9.18 -12.75 -13.72
C GLN A 234 10.28 -12.82 -12.64
N ILE A 235 10.10 -13.64 -11.58
CA ILE A 235 11.13 -13.85 -10.56
C ILE A 235 12.39 -14.45 -11.18
N GLU A 236 12.23 -15.42 -12.10
CA GLU A 236 13.37 -16.03 -12.80
C GLU A 236 14.07 -15.06 -13.74
N GLU A 237 13.31 -14.25 -14.49
CA GLU A 237 13.88 -13.29 -15.44
C GLU A 237 14.68 -12.15 -14.77
N LYS A 238 14.31 -11.74 -13.57
CA LYS A 238 14.89 -10.57 -12.90
C LYS A 238 16.00 -10.85 -11.90
N ASP A 239 16.36 -12.13 -11.74
CA ASP A 239 17.53 -12.57 -10.95
C ASP A 239 17.60 -12.06 -9.49
N TYR A 240 16.44 -11.96 -8.85
CA TYR A 240 16.36 -11.48 -7.46
C TYR A 240 17.07 -12.37 -6.44
N VAL A 241 17.22 -13.65 -6.77
CA VAL A 241 17.93 -14.62 -5.94
C VAL A 241 19.40 -14.24 -5.79
N ASP A 242 20.04 -13.72 -6.83
CA ASP A 242 21.44 -13.31 -6.77
C ASP A 242 21.66 -12.13 -5.83
N ARG A 243 20.72 -11.20 -5.75
CA ARG A 243 20.77 -10.12 -4.78
C ARG A 243 20.70 -10.65 -3.35
N LEU A 244 19.75 -11.53 -3.04
CA LEU A 244 19.64 -12.15 -1.72
C LEU A 244 20.86 -13.00 -1.37
N ARG A 245 21.50 -13.63 -2.37
CA ARG A 245 22.75 -14.37 -2.19
C ARG A 245 23.91 -13.45 -1.82
N GLN A 246 24.00 -12.27 -2.44
CA GLN A 246 24.99 -11.24 -2.09
C GLN A 246 24.75 -10.69 -0.67
N ASP A 247 23.49 -10.59 -0.23
CA ASP A 247 23.11 -10.20 1.14
C ASP A 247 23.33 -11.35 2.18
N GLY A 248 23.91 -12.50 1.75
CA GLY A 248 24.35 -13.60 2.63
C GLY A 248 23.33 -14.71 2.85
N MET A 249 22.21 -14.69 2.12
CA MET A 249 21.22 -15.78 2.17
C MET A 249 21.73 -17.01 1.42
N ARG A 250 21.31 -18.20 1.87
CA ARG A 250 21.75 -19.49 1.29
C ARG A 250 20.59 -20.36 0.82
N ASN A 251 19.44 -20.21 1.46
CA ASN A 251 18.21 -20.91 1.08
C ASN A 251 17.28 -19.89 0.42
N PHE A 252 16.62 -20.30 -0.67
CA PHE A 252 15.74 -19.41 -1.40
C PHE A 252 14.36 -20.01 -1.57
N ILE A 253 13.33 -19.20 -1.36
CA ILE A 253 11.94 -19.60 -1.58
C ILE A 253 11.31 -18.52 -2.46
N LYS A 254 10.60 -18.95 -3.50
CA LYS A 254 9.97 -18.08 -4.48
C LYS A 254 8.46 -18.23 -4.37
N TYR A 255 7.74 -17.13 -4.39
CA TYR A 255 6.28 -17.10 -4.36
C TYR A 255 5.72 -16.26 -5.48
N GLY A 256 4.85 -16.85 -6.29
CA GLY A 256 3.94 -16.13 -7.16
C GLY A 256 2.60 -15.94 -6.45
N ILE A 257 2.19 -14.70 -6.21
CA ILE A 257 0.92 -14.38 -5.58
C ILE A 257 0.03 -13.64 -6.57
N ALA A 258 -1.17 -14.17 -6.80
CA ALA A 258 -2.19 -13.50 -7.58
C ALA A 258 -3.33 -13.03 -6.69
N CYS A 259 -3.80 -11.80 -6.92
CA CYS A 259 -4.97 -11.26 -6.24
C CYS A 259 -6.06 -10.91 -7.24
N PHE A 260 -7.30 -11.20 -6.88
CA PHE A 260 -8.49 -10.79 -7.63
C PHE A 260 -9.60 -10.42 -6.64
N LYS A 261 -9.99 -9.15 -6.60
CA LYS A 261 -10.97 -8.65 -5.63
C LYS A 261 -10.52 -8.94 -4.19
N LYS A 262 -11.23 -9.82 -3.49
CA LYS A 262 -10.93 -10.22 -2.10
C LYS A 262 -10.24 -11.58 -1.99
N ASP A 263 -10.02 -12.21 -3.12
CA ASP A 263 -9.40 -13.53 -3.18
C ASP A 263 -7.92 -13.43 -3.57
N CYS A 264 -7.16 -14.38 -3.11
CA CYS A 264 -5.77 -14.55 -3.51
C CYS A 264 -5.44 -16.01 -3.77
N LYS A 265 -4.45 -16.24 -4.60
CA LYS A 265 -3.83 -17.52 -4.86
C LYS A 265 -2.33 -17.40 -4.68
N VAL A 266 -1.73 -18.41 -4.08
CA VAL A 266 -0.29 -18.47 -3.80
C VAL A 266 0.30 -19.74 -4.40
N VAL A 267 1.38 -19.62 -5.12
CA VAL A 267 2.13 -20.75 -5.68
C VAL A 267 3.59 -20.63 -5.27
N VAL A 268 4.16 -21.74 -4.83
CA VAL A 268 5.58 -21.85 -4.51
C VAL A 268 6.32 -22.22 -5.78
N GLY A 269 7.38 -21.46 -6.12
CA GLY A 269 8.31 -21.79 -7.19
C GLY A 269 9.32 -22.86 -6.77
N GLU A 270 9.82 -23.60 -7.73
CA GLU A 270 10.90 -24.58 -7.54
C GLU A 270 12.26 -23.93 -7.22
#